data_d8fbe6990f3095db5cd5c0f158f553d4
#
_entry.id   d8fbe6990f3095db5cd5c0f158f553d4
#
_cell.length_a   1.000
_cell.length_b   1.000
_cell.length_c   1.000
_cell.angle_alpha   90.00
_cell.angle_beta   90.00
_cell.angle_gamma   90.00
#
_symmetry.space_group_name_H-M   'P 1'
#
loop_
_entity.id
_entity.type
_entity.pdbx_description
1 polymer ?
#
loop_
_entity_poly.entity_id
_entity_poly.type
_entity_poly.pdbx_seq_one_letter_code
_entity_poly.pdbx_strand_id
1 'polypeptide(L)'
;MKKLLLTGIIGLKLCTSFSQVISEPLQYHCFKTAEPLKIDGKLSEASWKKAKWTSLFIDIEGDKKPKPLQATKAKMLWDDKYLYIAAELEEKHIWAYQNKKDQIVFLENDFEIFIDPDGDAHNYFELEVNAINNTFDLYLPKPYRDGGNALINWDIKKLKTAVNVEGTVNNATDTDKRWTVEIAIPFTSISLDNDVLKPQDLSYWRLNFSRVEWNHDVKAGKYSRQKNANGEGFLPEYNWVWSPQGKINMHMPENWGYLVFSDKKVGSEDFDFPLPNIEKVKQIAWDIYHKQKAYFAQNQHYAKDLTLLELDTNLQQNKELIQNIELEATSQTFFISIIDKEGLNKITLNQDSLLKISKSKSL
;
A
#
# COMPACT_ATOMS: atom_id res chain seq x y z
N MET A 1 -38.77 57.34 12.83
CA MET A 1 -38.64 55.85 12.91
C MET A 1 -38.34 55.33 11.52
N LYS A 2 -37.09 55.05 11.22
CA LYS A 2 -36.66 54.44 9.94
C LYS A 2 -36.27 52.99 10.24
N LYS A 3 -37.02 52.04 9.69
CA LYS A 3 -36.69 50.59 9.72
C LYS A 3 -35.60 50.30 8.70
N LEU A 4 -34.45 49.82 9.16
CA LEU A 4 -33.39 49.29 8.33
C LEU A 4 -33.72 47.81 8.08
N LEU A 5 -33.95 47.44 6.81
CA LEU A 5 -33.98 46.05 6.38
C LEU A 5 -32.56 45.57 6.14
N LEU A 6 -32.11 44.59 6.93
CA LEU A 6 -30.87 43.89 6.72
C LEU A 6 -31.11 42.70 5.83
N THR A 7 -30.73 42.76 4.56
CA THR A 7 -30.77 41.63 3.61
C THR A 7 -29.52 40.81 3.81
N GLY A 8 -29.65 39.67 4.47
CA GLY A 8 -28.54 38.69 4.59
C GLY A 8 -28.33 37.92 3.26
N ILE A 9 -27.20 38.17 2.64
CA ILE A 9 -26.74 37.35 1.49
C ILE A 9 -26.14 36.05 2.05
N ILE A 10 -26.90 34.95 1.89
CA ILE A 10 -26.40 33.59 2.16
C ILE A 10 -25.48 33.25 0.98
N GLY A 11 -24.18 33.36 1.20
CA GLY A 11 -23.18 32.90 0.24
C GLY A 11 -23.13 31.37 0.22
N LEU A 12 -23.72 30.75 -0.81
CA LEU A 12 -23.52 29.33 -1.11
C LEU A 12 -22.04 29.15 -1.48
N LYS A 13 -21.23 28.60 -0.57
CA LYS A 13 -19.91 28.07 -0.94
C LYS A 13 -20.16 26.79 -1.75
N LEU A 14 -20.04 26.87 -3.07
CA LEU A 14 -19.84 25.71 -3.90
C LEU A 14 -18.49 25.09 -3.51
N CYS A 15 -18.52 24.03 -2.72
CA CYS A 15 -17.39 23.12 -2.61
C CYS A 15 -17.31 22.33 -3.93
N THR A 16 -16.48 22.79 -4.85
CA THR A 16 -16.07 21.98 -6.00
C THR A 16 -15.18 20.88 -5.47
N SER A 17 -15.77 19.72 -5.23
CA SER A 17 -15.00 18.48 -5.02
C SER A 17 -14.31 18.16 -6.33
N PHE A 18 -13.02 18.53 -6.45
CA PHE A 18 -12.18 17.97 -7.48
C PHE A 18 -12.04 16.49 -7.18
N SER A 19 -12.65 15.65 -8.00
CA SER A 19 -12.33 14.21 -8.03
C SER A 19 -10.84 14.11 -8.34
N GLN A 20 -10.08 13.61 -7.38
CA GLN A 20 -8.66 13.37 -7.54
C GLN A 20 -8.56 12.15 -8.45
N VAL A 21 -8.07 12.31 -9.67
CA VAL A 21 -7.75 11.18 -10.54
C VAL A 21 -6.64 10.41 -9.84
N ILE A 22 -6.98 9.29 -9.22
CA ILE A 22 -6.00 8.37 -8.66
C ILE A 22 -5.21 7.85 -9.86
N SER A 23 -3.89 8.02 -9.84
CA SER A 23 -3.02 7.42 -10.86
C SER A 23 -3.21 5.90 -10.85
N GLU A 24 -3.16 5.27 -12.02
CA GLU A 24 -3.20 3.81 -12.09
C GLU A 24 -2.08 3.24 -11.20
N PRO A 25 -2.35 2.18 -10.41
CA PRO A 25 -1.33 1.54 -9.58
C PRO A 25 -0.14 1.10 -10.42
N LEU A 26 1.06 1.32 -9.89
CA LEU A 26 2.29 0.97 -10.58
C LEU A 26 2.47 -0.55 -10.68
N GLN A 27 3.23 -0.99 -11.68
CA GLN A 27 3.60 -2.40 -11.85
C GLN A 27 5.11 -2.57 -11.67
N TYR A 28 5.51 -3.67 -11.06
CA TYR A 28 6.90 -4.11 -10.99
C TYR A 28 7.03 -5.54 -11.50
N HIS A 29 7.91 -5.76 -12.49
CA HIS A 29 8.18 -7.08 -13.05
C HIS A 29 9.28 -7.77 -12.23
N CYS A 30 8.88 -8.76 -11.45
CA CYS A 30 9.73 -9.50 -10.54
C CYS A 30 10.27 -10.76 -11.22
N PHE A 31 11.54 -10.74 -11.57
CA PHE A 31 12.23 -11.86 -12.21
C PHE A 31 12.80 -12.86 -11.19
N LYS A 32 13.01 -14.10 -11.62
CA LYS A 32 13.76 -15.07 -10.79
C LYS A 32 15.22 -14.64 -10.66
N THR A 33 15.77 -14.81 -9.45
CA THR A 33 17.22 -14.66 -9.23
C THR A 33 17.99 -15.69 -10.04
N ALA A 34 19.20 -15.33 -10.47
CA ALA A 34 20.07 -16.22 -11.24
C ALA A 34 20.96 -17.08 -10.34
N GLU A 35 21.19 -16.66 -9.09
CA GLU A 35 21.97 -17.32 -8.05
C GLU A 35 21.33 -17.16 -6.67
N PRO A 36 21.68 -17.98 -5.68
CA PRO A 36 21.28 -17.74 -4.30
C PRO A 36 21.74 -16.37 -3.81
N LEU A 37 20.85 -15.62 -3.14
CA LEU A 37 21.18 -14.33 -2.55
C LEU A 37 21.65 -14.51 -1.10
N LYS A 38 22.69 -13.79 -0.75
CA LYS A 38 23.16 -13.67 0.63
C LYS A 38 22.55 -12.42 1.23
N ILE A 39 21.72 -12.59 2.23
CA ILE A 39 21.07 -11.47 2.90
C ILE A 39 22.08 -10.84 3.88
N ASP A 40 22.77 -9.80 3.43
CA ASP A 40 23.80 -9.07 4.23
C ASP A 40 23.67 -7.54 4.11
N GLY A 41 22.65 -7.05 3.44
CA GLY A 41 22.34 -5.63 3.28
C GLY A 41 23.15 -4.90 2.21
N LYS A 42 24.07 -5.56 1.48
CA LYS A 42 25.04 -4.88 0.59
C LYS A 42 24.65 -4.83 -0.88
N LEU A 43 23.67 -5.61 -1.30
CA LEU A 43 23.17 -5.67 -2.69
C LEU A 43 24.28 -5.92 -3.72
N SER A 44 25.29 -6.73 -3.36
CA SER A 44 26.50 -6.94 -4.15
C SER A 44 26.38 -8.03 -5.21
N GLU A 45 25.39 -8.91 -5.10
CA GLU A 45 25.16 -10.04 -5.98
C GLU A 45 24.86 -9.60 -7.41
N ALA A 46 25.25 -10.45 -8.38
CA ALA A 46 25.03 -10.17 -9.79
C ALA A 46 23.54 -10.02 -10.14
N SER A 47 22.68 -10.78 -9.47
CA SER A 47 21.22 -10.67 -9.63
C SER A 47 20.71 -9.29 -9.18
N TRP A 48 21.16 -8.78 -8.04
CA TRP A 48 20.78 -7.44 -7.59
C TRP A 48 21.27 -6.34 -8.54
N LYS A 49 22.44 -6.47 -9.12
CA LYS A 49 22.98 -5.50 -10.09
C LYS A 49 22.15 -5.45 -11.38
N LYS A 50 21.50 -6.57 -11.77
CA LYS A 50 20.65 -6.68 -12.94
C LYS A 50 19.18 -6.31 -12.67
N ALA A 51 18.72 -6.44 -11.43
CA ALA A 51 17.36 -6.11 -11.05
C ALA A 51 17.11 -4.60 -11.21
N LYS A 52 16.01 -4.25 -11.84
CA LYS A 52 15.61 -2.85 -12.03
C LYS A 52 15.13 -2.26 -10.71
N TRP A 53 15.48 -1.00 -10.47
CA TRP A 53 14.88 -0.24 -9.39
C TRP A 53 13.45 0.17 -9.75
N THR A 54 12.60 0.30 -8.74
CA THR A 54 11.33 1.04 -8.85
C THR A 54 11.60 2.49 -9.23
N SER A 55 10.55 3.23 -9.62
CA SER A 55 10.59 4.69 -9.55
C SER A 55 10.94 5.13 -8.13
N LEU A 56 11.44 6.36 -7.98
CA LEU A 56 11.61 6.96 -6.65
C LEU A 56 10.25 7.07 -5.97
N PHE A 57 10.24 6.87 -4.67
CA PHE A 57 9.03 7.04 -3.86
C PHE A 57 8.57 8.48 -3.88
N ILE A 58 7.28 8.67 -3.80
CA ILE A 58 6.62 9.98 -3.74
C ILE A 58 5.63 9.99 -2.56
N ASP A 59 5.02 11.14 -2.31
CA ASP A 59 3.98 11.26 -1.28
C ASP A 59 2.83 10.27 -1.54
N ILE A 60 2.30 9.67 -0.48
CA ILE A 60 1.19 8.69 -0.55
C ILE A 60 -0.06 9.26 -1.24
N GLU A 61 -0.29 10.57 -1.16
CA GLU A 61 -1.39 11.24 -1.83
C GLU A 61 -1.08 11.61 -3.30
N GLY A 62 0.15 11.37 -3.78
CA GLY A 62 0.55 11.52 -5.17
C GLY A 62 1.40 12.76 -5.47
N ASP A 63 1.70 12.96 -6.74
CA ASP A 63 2.67 13.91 -7.29
C ASP A 63 2.34 15.41 -7.10
N LYS A 64 1.11 15.72 -6.72
CA LYS A 64 0.68 17.09 -6.37
C LYS A 64 1.16 17.55 -4.99
N LYS A 65 1.66 16.61 -4.19
CA LYS A 65 2.24 16.88 -2.88
C LYS A 65 3.74 17.18 -2.99
N PRO A 66 4.36 17.74 -1.95
CA PRO A 66 5.80 17.97 -1.93
C PRO A 66 6.57 16.68 -2.19
N LYS A 67 7.67 16.78 -2.93
CA LYS A 67 8.57 15.65 -3.15
C LYS A 67 9.36 15.33 -1.90
N PRO A 68 9.69 14.05 -1.65
CA PRO A 68 10.61 13.67 -0.59
C PRO A 68 11.93 14.45 -0.64
N LEU A 69 12.44 14.84 0.51
CA LEU A 69 13.74 15.50 0.62
C LEU A 69 14.90 14.54 0.37
N GLN A 70 14.66 13.26 0.57
CA GLN A 70 15.63 12.17 0.46
C GLN A 70 15.04 11.04 -0.36
N ALA A 71 15.83 10.52 -1.30
CA ALA A 71 15.36 9.52 -2.25
C ALA A 71 15.22 8.14 -1.60
N THR A 72 14.17 7.43 -1.98
CA THR A 72 13.96 6.01 -1.66
C THR A 72 13.55 5.27 -2.91
N LYS A 73 14.06 4.07 -3.08
CA LYS A 73 13.73 3.15 -4.17
C LYS A 73 13.90 1.71 -3.70
N ALA A 74 13.14 0.82 -4.30
CA ALA A 74 13.22 -0.61 -3.99
C ALA A 74 13.39 -1.44 -5.27
N LYS A 75 13.73 -2.70 -5.11
CA LYS A 75 13.76 -3.72 -6.17
C LYS A 75 13.46 -5.08 -5.60
N MET A 76 12.94 -5.95 -6.44
CA MET A 76 12.47 -7.26 -6.04
C MET A 76 12.97 -8.35 -6.98
N LEU A 77 13.21 -9.51 -6.41
CA LEU A 77 13.51 -10.77 -7.09
C LEU A 77 12.79 -11.91 -6.37
N TRP A 78 12.72 -13.07 -6.99
CA TRP A 78 12.17 -14.25 -6.33
C TRP A 78 12.88 -15.52 -6.75
N ASP A 79 12.67 -16.57 -5.97
CA ASP A 79 13.01 -17.95 -6.32
C ASP A 79 11.87 -18.88 -5.89
N ASP A 80 12.11 -20.19 -5.90
CA ASP A 80 11.08 -21.17 -5.52
C ASP A 80 10.71 -21.15 -4.02
N LYS A 81 11.40 -20.36 -3.18
CA LYS A 81 11.23 -20.35 -1.72
C LYS A 81 10.92 -18.97 -1.16
N TYR A 82 11.48 -17.92 -1.76
CA TYR A 82 11.49 -16.58 -1.18
C TYR A 82 11.07 -15.51 -2.19
N LEU A 83 10.33 -14.54 -1.72
CA LEU A 83 10.32 -13.19 -2.26
C LEU A 83 11.50 -12.43 -1.65
N TYR A 84 12.37 -11.87 -2.49
CA TYR A 84 13.49 -11.04 -2.10
C TYR A 84 13.17 -9.58 -2.38
N ILE A 85 13.40 -8.73 -1.39
CA ILE A 85 13.18 -7.29 -1.49
C ILE A 85 14.46 -6.59 -1.05
N ALA A 86 14.87 -5.59 -1.80
CA ALA A 86 15.95 -4.71 -1.43
C ALA A 86 15.52 -3.25 -1.58
N ALA A 87 15.92 -2.40 -0.63
CA ALA A 87 15.69 -0.98 -0.72
C ALA A 87 16.95 -0.18 -0.42
N GLU A 88 17.04 1.01 -1.03
CA GLU A 88 18.04 2.03 -0.77
C GLU A 88 17.33 3.30 -0.32
N LEU A 89 17.68 3.78 0.85
CA LEU A 89 17.10 4.96 1.49
C LEU A 89 18.21 5.99 1.74
N GLU A 90 18.20 7.09 1.00
CA GLU A 90 19.05 8.24 1.35
C GLU A 90 18.61 8.78 2.72
N GLU A 91 19.57 9.03 3.60
CA GLU A 91 19.31 9.49 4.95
C GLU A 91 20.51 10.29 5.46
N LYS A 92 20.29 11.57 5.74
CA LYS A 92 21.36 12.47 6.25
C LYS A 92 21.59 12.34 7.74
N HIS A 93 20.61 11.81 8.45
CA HIS A 93 20.64 11.62 9.89
C HIS A 93 20.01 10.28 10.22
N ILE A 94 20.83 9.23 10.21
CA ILE A 94 20.38 7.87 10.48
C ILE A 94 20.23 7.69 11.99
N TRP A 95 19.01 7.51 12.44
CA TRP A 95 18.72 7.27 13.84
C TRP A 95 17.65 6.19 14.03
N ALA A 96 17.87 5.34 15.04
CA ALA A 96 16.94 4.30 15.44
C ALA A 96 17.24 3.88 16.88
N TYR A 97 16.21 3.77 17.71
CA TYR A 97 16.30 3.37 19.11
C TYR A 97 15.41 2.17 19.44
N GLN A 98 14.41 1.89 18.60
CA GLN A 98 13.57 0.71 18.73
C GLN A 98 14.41 -0.53 18.37
N ASN A 99 14.83 -1.29 19.38
CA ASN A 99 15.80 -2.38 19.24
C ASN A 99 15.31 -3.73 19.77
N LYS A 100 14.05 -3.82 20.14
CA LYS A 100 13.41 -5.07 20.54
C LYS A 100 12.38 -5.47 19.50
N LYS A 101 12.36 -6.75 19.16
CA LYS A 101 11.33 -7.29 18.28
C LYS A 101 9.93 -6.91 18.74
N ASP A 102 9.04 -6.63 17.82
CA ASP A 102 7.64 -6.22 18.03
C ASP A 102 7.47 -4.86 18.73
N GLN A 103 8.52 -4.05 18.84
CA GLN A 103 8.34 -2.64 19.07
C GLN A 103 7.82 -1.97 17.80
N ILE A 104 6.90 -1.05 17.97
CA ILE A 104 6.32 -0.28 16.86
C ILE A 104 7.41 0.57 16.20
N VAL A 105 7.90 0.12 15.04
CA VAL A 105 9.09 0.66 14.37
C VAL A 105 8.76 1.99 13.69
N PHE A 106 7.56 2.17 13.14
CA PHE A 106 7.16 3.43 12.48
C PHE A 106 7.14 4.66 13.40
N LEU A 107 7.34 4.51 14.70
CA LEU A 107 7.59 5.64 15.60
C LEU A 107 8.97 6.28 15.38
N GLU A 108 9.78 5.72 14.49
CA GLU A 108 11.08 6.22 14.01
C GLU A 108 11.07 6.20 12.47
N ASN A 109 12.21 6.54 11.83
CA ASN A 109 12.35 6.36 10.39
C ASN A 109 12.50 4.88 10.07
N ASP A 110 11.72 4.39 9.10
CA ASP A 110 11.75 2.99 8.73
C ASP A 110 11.44 2.74 7.24
N PHE A 111 11.43 1.47 6.88
CA PHE A 111 11.00 0.97 5.59
C PHE A 111 9.96 -0.11 5.81
N GLU A 112 8.80 0.07 5.18
CA GLU A 112 7.64 -0.79 5.35
C GLU A 112 7.27 -1.51 4.04
N ILE A 113 6.76 -2.71 4.18
CA ILE A 113 6.30 -3.57 3.10
C ILE A 113 4.90 -4.06 3.42
N PHE A 114 3.99 -3.87 2.47
CA PHE A 114 2.59 -4.31 2.55
C PHE A 114 2.32 -5.30 1.43
N ILE A 115 1.81 -6.49 1.76
CA ILE A 115 1.62 -7.59 0.81
C ILE A 115 0.23 -8.20 0.98
N ASP A 116 -0.54 -8.22 -0.12
CA ASP A 116 -1.82 -8.92 -0.25
C ASP A 116 -1.71 -9.88 -1.44
N PRO A 117 -1.43 -11.17 -1.19
CA PRO A 117 -1.08 -12.11 -2.25
C PRO A 117 -2.23 -12.51 -3.19
N ASP A 118 -3.48 -12.48 -2.72
CA ASP A 118 -4.66 -12.83 -3.52
C ASP A 118 -5.50 -11.63 -3.96
N GLY A 119 -5.16 -10.43 -3.43
CA GLY A 119 -5.74 -9.17 -3.85
C GLY A 119 -7.22 -9.03 -3.52
N ASP A 120 -7.66 -9.62 -2.40
CA ASP A 120 -9.03 -9.57 -1.91
C ASP A 120 -9.25 -8.49 -0.83
N ALA A 121 -8.17 -7.78 -0.45
CA ALA A 121 -8.03 -6.76 0.58
C ALA A 121 -8.19 -7.26 2.02
N HIS A 122 -8.22 -8.56 2.21
CA HIS A 122 -8.20 -9.21 3.52
C HIS A 122 -6.92 -10.02 3.70
N ASN A 123 -6.66 -10.42 4.94
CA ASN A 123 -5.58 -11.36 5.24
C ASN A 123 -4.21 -10.94 4.69
N TYR A 124 -3.90 -9.66 4.75
CA TYR A 124 -2.66 -9.11 4.25
C TYR A 124 -1.59 -8.94 5.35
N PHE A 125 -0.37 -8.76 4.92
CA PHE A 125 0.82 -8.76 5.76
C PHE A 125 1.52 -7.42 5.70
N GLU A 126 2.12 -7.04 6.83
CA GLU A 126 2.95 -5.86 6.97
C GLU A 126 4.26 -6.23 7.64
N LEU A 127 5.35 -5.65 7.18
CA LEU A 127 6.68 -5.76 7.75
C LEU A 127 7.35 -4.40 7.76
N GLU A 128 7.74 -3.93 8.93
CA GLU A 128 8.53 -2.71 9.12
C GLU A 128 9.97 -3.07 9.51
N VAL A 129 10.95 -2.33 9.01
CA VAL A 129 12.38 -2.52 9.33
C VAL A 129 13.04 -1.15 9.49
N ASN A 130 13.77 -0.96 10.62
CA ASN A 130 14.54 0.25 10.85
C ASN A 130 16.03 0.10 10.50
N ALA A 131 16.79 1.19 10.59
CA ALA A 131 18.21 1.23 10.23
C ALA A 131 19.15 0.38 11.10
N ILE A 132 18.70 -0.14 12.25
CA ILE A 132 19.43 -1.10 13.08
C ILE A 132 18.96 -2.54 12.90
N ASN A 133 18.19 -2.80 11.82
CA ASN A 133 17.67 -4.13 11.49
C ASN A 133 16.72 -4.70 12.57
N ASN A 134 16.00 -3.86 13.29
CA ASN A 134 14.89 -4.30 14.10
C ASN A 134 13.63 -4.41 13.23
N THR A 135 12.83 -5.44 13.48
CA THR A 135 11.62 -5.72 12.70
C THR A 135 10.37 -5.69 13.57
N PHE A 136 9.30 -5.20 12.97
CA PHE A 136 7.93 -5.33 13.45
C PHE A 136 7.11 -5.91 12.30
N ASP A 137 6.55 -7.09 12.49
CA ASP A 137 5.75 -7.78 11.48
C ASP A 137 4.38 -8.14 12.05
N LEU A 138 3.38 -7.98 11.23
CA LEU A 138 2.00 -8.18 11.65
C LEU A 138 1.12 -8.72 10.52
N TYR A 139 0.00 -9.29 10.91
CA TYR A 139 -1.02 -9.79 10.02
C TYR A 139 -2.34 -9.08 10.27
N LEU A 140 -2.98 -8.61 9.20
CA LEU A 140 -4.28 -7.94 9.25
C LEU A 140 -5.36 -8.80 8.59
N PRO A 141 -6.34 -9.30 9.37
CA PRO A 141 -7.49 -10.02 8.81
C PRO A 141 -8.31 -9.18 7.84
N LYS A 142 -8.40 -7.88 8.07
CA LYS A 142 -9.07 -6.88 7.22
C LYS A 142 -8.56 -5.47 7.53
N PRO A 143 -8.81 -4.48 6.65
CA PRO A 143 -8.37 -3.11 6.89
C PRO A 143 -8.94 -2.50 8.17
N TYR A 144 -8.17 -1.64 8.82
CA TYR A 144 -8.58 -0.92 10.04
C TYR A 144 -9.87 -0.13 9.85
N ARG A 145 -10.09 0.45 8.66
CA ARG A 145 -11.32 1.21 8.32
C ARG A 145 -12.60 0.38 8.45
N ASP A 146 -12.49 -0.93 8.40
CA ASP A 146 -13.61 -1.88 8.52
C ASP A 146 -13.58 -2.66 9.84
N GLY A 147 -12.88 -2.12 10.84
CA GLY A 147 -12.78 -2.71 12.18
C GLY A 147 -11.78 -3.88 12.26
N GLY A 148 -10.82 -3.94 11.34
CA GLY A 148 -9.70 -4.87 11.42
C GLY A 148 -8.83 -4.55 12.64
N ASN A 149 -8.32 -5.60 13.31
CA ASN A 149 -7.34 -5.51 14.35
C ASN A 149 -6.11 -6.31 13.95
N ALA A 150 -4.95 -5.67 13.95
CA ALA A 150 -3.69 -6.33 13.63
C ALA A 150 -3.36 -7.41 14.67
N LEU A 151 -2.88 -8.55 14.18
CA LEU A 151 -2.28 -9.58 15.01
C LEU A 151 -0.79 -9.30 15.14
N ILE A 152 -0.46 -8.46 16.11
CA ILE A 152 0.92 -7.96 16.35
C ILE A 152 1.88 -9.04 16.92
N ASN A 153 1.36 -10.16 17.39
CA ASN A 153 2.15 -11.31 17.85
C ASN A 153 2.34 -12.36 16.75
N TRP A 154 1.93 -12.06 15.54
CA TRP A 154 2.18 -12.92 14.39
C TRP A 154 3.58 -12.66 13.83
N ASP A 155 4.27 -13.71 13.43
CA ASP A 155 5.63 -13.61 12.92
C ASP A 155 5.73 -14.19 11.50
N ILE A 156 6.47 -13.53 10.64
CA ILE A 156 6.96 -14.11 9.38
C ILE A 156 8.03 -15.16 9.72
N LYS A 157 7.64 -16.41 9.82
CA LYS A 157 8.57 -17.49 10.20
C LYS A 157 9.71 -17.62 9.19
N LYS A 158 10.95 -17.71 9.67
CA LYS A 158 12.17 -17.80 8.86
C LYS A 158 12.43 -16.57 7.98
N LEU A 159 11.85 -15.43 8.32
CA LEU A 159 12.23 -14.14 7.77
C LEU A 159 13.75 -13.94 7.89
N LYS A 160 14.36 -13.39 6.85
CA LYS A 160 15.76 -12.95 6.90
C LYS A 160 15.81 -11.49 6.52
N THR A 161 16.47 -10.68 7.33
CA THR A 161 16.70 -9.26 7.07
C THR A 161 18.14 -8.91 7.37
N ALA A 162 18.68 -7.95 6.65
CA ALA A 162 19.98 -7.37 6.95
C ALA A 162 19.98 -5.91 6.49
N VAL A 163 20.61 -5.07 7.27
CA VAL A 163 20.81 -3.64 6.98
C VAL A 163 22.29 -3.34 6.87
N ASN A 164 22.66 -2.49 5.92
CA ASN A 164 23.99 -1.91 5.80
C ASN A 164 23.88 -0.39 5.82
N VAL A 165 24.65 0.27 6.65
CA VAL A 165 24.64 1.72 6.84
C VAL A 165 25.90 2.34 6.24
N GLU A 166 25.74 3.35 5.39
CA GLU A 166 26.83 4.21 4.92
C GLU A 166 26.78 5.52 5.73
N GLY A 167 27.29 5.47 6.95
CA GLY A 167 27.26 6.53 7.95
C GLY A 167 27.40 5.96 9.36
N THR A 168 26.86 6.69 10.35
CA THR A 168 26.88 6.29 11.75
C THR A 168 25.50 6.45 12.38
N VAL A 169 24.98 5.40 12.96
CA VAL A 169 23.65 5.43 13.58
C VAL A 169 23.70 6.22 14.89
N ASN A 170 22.68 7.08 15.11
CA ASN A 170 22.51 7.87 16.34
C ASN A 170 23.63 8.87 16.65
N ASN A 171 24.37 9.33 15.64
CA ASN A 171 25.38 10.35 15.79
C ASN A 171 24.92 11.69 15.17
N ALA A 172 24.55 12.65 16.00
CA ALA A 172 24.07 13.95 15.54
C ALA A 172 25.17 14.94 15.13
N THR A 173 26.45 14.52 15.15
CA THR A 173 27.59 15.42 14.88
C THR A 173 28.15 15.25 13.46
N ASP A 174 27.69 14.28 12.71
CA ASP A 174 28.08 14.05 11.33
C ASP A 174 26.86 14.08 10.38
N THR A 175 27.10 13.77 9.13
CA THR A 175 26.08 13.65 8.09
C THR A 175 26.26 12.32 7.40
N ASP A 176 25.23 11.52 7.45
CA ASP A 176 25.18 10.22 6.84
C ASP A 176 24.87 10.30 5.34
N LYS A 177 24.93 9.18 4.67
CA LYS A 177 24.64 9.10 3.26
C LYS A 177 23.36 8.33 2.95
N ARG A 178 23.26 7.10 3.46
CA ARG A 178 22.12 6.21 3.24
C ARG A 178 22.24 4.96 4.09
N TRP A 179 21.15 4.21 4.09
CA TRP A 179 21.17 2.81 4.48
C TRP A 179 20.46 1.95 3.43
N THR A 180 20.82 0.69 3.38
CA THR A 180 20.22 -0.30 2.49
C THR A 180 19.69 -1.46 3.33
N VAL A 181 18.59 -2.05 2.88
CA VAL A 181 18.00 -3.23 3.51
C VAL A 181 17.86 -4.34 2.48
N GLU A 182 18.13 -5.56 2.89
CA GLU A 182 17.86 -6.79 2.17
C GLU A 182 16.94 -7.69 2.99
N ILE A 183 15.92 -8.21 2.35
CA ILE A 183 14.86 -8.99 2.99
C ILE A 183 14.58 -10.23 2.15
N ALA A 184 14.42 -11.40 2.80
CA ALA A 184 13.94 -12.62 2.18
C ALA A 184 12.72 -13.14 2.95
N ILE A 185 11.55 -13.06 2.34
CA ILE A 185 10.26 -13.49 2.89
C ILE A 185 9.94 -14.88 2.34
N PRO A 186 9.85 -15.92 3.18
CA PRO A 186 9.46 -17.24 2.70
C PRO A 186 8.00 -17.26 2.25
N PHE A 187 7.70 -17.79 1.08
CA PHE A 187 6.30 -17.95 0.64
C PHE A 187 5.45 -18.76 1.62
N THR A 188 6.05 -19.76 2.27
CA THR A 188 5.38 -20.56 3.31
C THR A 188 4.96 -19.79 4.54
N SER A 189 5.45 -18.57 4.73
CA SER A 189 5.16 -17.74 5.91
C SER A 189 4.12 -16.67 5.67
N ILE A 190 3.77 -16.44 4.41
CA ILE A 190 2.72 -15.50 3.99
C ILE A 190 1.58 -16.23 3.25
N SER A 191 1.42 -17.51 3.53
CA SER A 191 0.32 -18.36 3.06
C SER A 191 -0.65 -18.59 4.21
N LEU A 192 -1.94 -18.48 3.94
CA LEU A 192 -2.98 -18.48 4.97
C LEU A 192 -3.63 -19.85 5.15
N ASP A 193 -3.54 -20.70 4.13
CA ASP A 193 -4.08 -22.04 4.11
C ASP A 193 -2.97 -23.09 4.10
N ASN A 194 -3.36 -24.35 4.02
CA ASN A 194 -2.42 -25.46 3.84
C ASN A 194 -1.69 -25.42 2.49
N ASP A 195 -2.19 -24.60 1.56
CA ASP A 195 -1.58 -24.38 0.26
C ASP A 195 -0.64 -23.19 0.29
N VAL A 196 0.62 -23.42 -0.07
CA VAL A 196 1.59 -22.34 -0.22
C VAL A 196 1.23 -21.53 -1.47
N LEU A 197 0.93 -20.26 -1.30
CA LEU A 197 0.70 -19.32 -2.40
C LEU A 197 2.03 -19.00 -3.12
N LYS A 198 2.63 -20.04 -3.73
CA LYS A 198 3.82 -19.86 -4.55
C LYS A 198 3.42 -19.17 -5.84
N PRO A 199 4.07 -18.04 -6.20
CA PRO A 199 3.81 -17.38 -7.45
C PRO A 199 4.05 -18.30 -8.65
N GLN A 200 3.30 -18.09 -9.70
CA GLN A 200 3.47 -18.71 -11.02
C GLN A 200 3.90 -17.65 -12.03
N ASP A 201 4.40 -18.10 -13.17
CA ASP A 201 4.71 -17.17 -14.27
C ASP A 201 3.49 -16.34 -14.65
N LEU A 202 3.69 -15.03 -14.74
CA LEU A 202 2.65 -14.03 -15.02
C LEU A 202 1.51 -13.96 -13.97
N SER A 203 1.65 -14.57 -12.81
CA SER A 203 0.78 -14.26 -11.68
C SER A 203 1.18 -12.91 -11.07
N TYR A 204 0.26 -12.29 -10.33
CA TYR A 204 0.53 -11.00 -9.70
C TYR A 204 -0.10 -10.90 -8.32
N TRP A 205 0.55 -10.15 -7.44
CA TRP A 205 0.09 -9.81 -6.10
C TRP A 205 -0.13 -8.29 -5.98
N ARG A 206 -0.89 -7.89 -4.98
CA ARG A 206 -0.91 -6.48 -4.54
C ARG A 206 0.20 -6.28 -3.54
N LEU A 207 1.02 -5.25 -3.77
CA LEU A 207 2.14 -4.91 -2.90
C LEU A 207 2.38 -3.41 -2.94
N ASN A 208 2.74 -2.86 -1.80
CA ASN A 208 3.28 -1.50 -1.76
C ASN A 208 4.42 -1.40 -0.76
N PHE A 209 5.18 -0.33 -0.89
CA PHE A 209 6.20 0.06 0.05
C PHE A 209 5.87 1.43 0.61
N SER A 210 6.20 1.63 1.87
CA SER A 210 6.25 2.94 2.49
C SER A 210 7.62 3.17 3.14
N ARG A 211 8.05 4.40 3.18
CA ARG A 211 9.06 4.90 4.07
C ARG A 211 8.40 5.91 4.99
N VAL A 212 8.39 5.61 6.28
CA VAL A 212 8.06 6.61 7.27
C VAL A 212 9.29 7.46 7.54
N GLU A 213 9.13 8.76 7.45
CA GLU A 213 10.19 9.73 7.73
C GLU A 213 9.65 10.81 8.66
N TRP A 214 10.35 11.05 9.77
CA TRP A 214 9.98 12.06 10.76
C TRP A 214 10.88 13.28 10.67
N ASN A 215 10.29 14.47 10.79
CA ASN A 215 11.07 15.61 11.21
C ASN A 215 11.62 15.35 12.61
N HIS A 216 12.89 15.68 12.84
CA HIS A 216 13.55 15.38 14.09
C HIS A 216 14.17 16.63 14.74
N ASP A 217 14.25 16.60 16.07
CA ASP A 217 15.04 17.50 16.90
C ASP A 217 16.26 16.76 17.44
N VAL A 218 17.35 17.49 17.67
CA VAL A 218 18.54 16.99 18.37
C VAL A 218 18.64 17.69 19.72
N LYS A 219 18.61 16.89 20.78
CA LYS A 219 18.76 17.42 22.16
C LYS A 219 19.79 16.58 22.91
N ALA A 220 20.85 17.22 23.40
CA ALA A 220 21.95 16.56 24.09
C ALA A 220 22.53 15.40 23.29
N GLY A 221 22.67 15.57 21.96
CA GLY A 221 23.22 14.56 21.04
C GLY A 221 22.27 13.41 20.70
N LYS A 222 21.01 13.46 21.14
CA LYS A 222 20.00 12.44 20.83
C LYS A 222 18.94 12.97 19.88
N TYR A 223 18.58 12.17 18.90
CA TYR A 223 17.44 12.42 18.01
C TYR A 223 16.11 12.13 18.71
N SER A 224 15.12 12.89 18.33
CA SER A 224 13.71 12.65 18.71
C SER A 224 12.80 13.24 17.64
N ARG A 225 11.59 12.70 17.50
CA ARG A 225 10.58 13.28 16.62
C ARG A 225 10.33 14.74 17.02
N GLN A 226 10.26 15.62 16.01
CA GLN A 226 10.02 17.04 16.23
C GLN A 226 8.62 17.29 16.77
N LYS A 227 8.54 18.08 17.84
CA LYS A 227 7.25 18.49 18.42
C LYS A 227 6.56 19.53 17.54
N ASN A 228 5.24 19.52 17.57
CA ASN A 228 4.44 20.59 16.97
C ASN A 228 4.60 21.92 17.73
N ALA A 229 4.10 22.99 17.16
CA ALA A 229 4.30 24.34 17.69
C ALA A 229 3.73 24.58 19.11
N ASN A 230 2.70 23.84 19.50
CA ASN A 230 2.12 23.93 20.86
C ASN A 230 2.80 23.00 21.89
N GLY A 231 3.72 22.12 21.44
CA GLY A 231 4.46 21.17 22.27
C GLY A 231 3.66 19.95 22.77
N GLU A 232 2.39 19.83 22.38
CA GLU A 232 1.47 18.77 22.84
C GLU A 232 1.42 17.56 21.91
N GLY A 233 2.41 17.31 21.15
CA GLY A 233 2.49 16.20 20.21
C GLY A 233 3.65 16.37 19.25
N PHE A 234 3.71 15.51 18.27
CA PHE A 234 4.73 15.55 17.23
C PHE A 234 4.16 16.11 15.93
N LEU A 235 5.02 16.65 15.06
CA LEU A 235 4.64 16.85 13.67
C LEU A 235 4.25 15.49 13.08
N PRO A 236 3.33 15.46 12.12
CA PRO A 236 3.00 14.20 11.45
C PRO A 236 4.22 13.66 10.71
N GLU A 237 4.28 12.35 10.60
CA GLU A 237 5.23 11.65 9.73
C GLU A 237 4.95 11.94 8.26
N TYR A 238 5.97 11.76 7.45
CA TYR A 238 5.83 11.64 6.01
C TYR A 238 5.70 10.16 5.64
N ASN A 239 4.79 9.87 4.71
CA ASN A 239 4.61 8.54 4.14
C ASN A 239 4.98 8.60 2.65
N TRP A 240 6.23 8.22 2.35
CA TRP A 240 6.73 8.16 0.99
C TRP A 240 6.54 6.75 0.46
N VAL A 241 5.78 6.60 -0.61
CA VAL A 241 5.39 5.29 -1.14
C VAL A 241 5.88 5.05 -2.55
N TRP A 242 6.03 3.78 -2.91
CA TRP A 242 6.30 3.39 -4.29
C TRP A 242 5.12 3.68 -5.20
N SER A 243 3.93 3.14 -4.90
CA SER A 243 2.71 3.35 -5.68
C SER A 243 1.75 4.26 -4.90
N PRO A 244 1.52 5.52 -5.34
CA PRO A 244 0.69 6.47 -4.62
C PRO A 244 -0.77 6.03 -4.59
N GLN A 245 -1.45 6.28 -3.49
CA GLN A 245 -2.81 5.81 -3.24
C GLN A 245 -3.88 6.91 -3.35
N GLY A 246 -3.45 8.18 -3.48
CA GLY A 246 -4.34 9.33 -3.55
C GLY A 246 -4.99 9.71 -2.21
N LYS A 247 -4.65 9.02 -1.11
CA LYS A 247 -5.15 9.27 0.24
C LYS A 247 -4.09 8.94 1.27
N ILE A 248 -4.11 9.66 2.40
CA ILE A 248 -3.23 9.41 3.53
C ILE A 248 -3.73 8.21 4.35
N ASN A 249 -3.64 7.04 3.78
CA ASN A 249 -4.00 5.77 4.44
C ASN A 249 -3.25 4.62 3.77
N MET A 250 -2.28 4.04 4.45
CA MET A 250 -1.49 2.94 3.88
C MET A 250 -2.30 1.65 3.75
N HIS A 251 -3.29 1.44 4.63
CA HIS A 251 -4.11 0.23 4.67
C HIS A 251 -5.28 0.26 3.67
N MET A 252 -4.93 0.44 2.40
CA MET A 252 -5.84 0.39 1.25
C MET A 252 -5.29 -0.57 0.19
N PRO A 253 -5.35 -1.91 0.44
CA PRO A 253 -4.77 -2.90 -0.47
C PRO A 253 -5.26 -2.77 -1.91
N GLU A 254 -6.49 -2.32 -2.09
CA GLU A 254 -7.08 -2.05 -3.41
C GLU A 254 -6.35 -0.99 -4.24
N ASN A 255 -5.53 -0.14 -3.60
CA ASN A 255 -4.76 0.93 -4.25
C ASN A 255 -3.26 0.63 -4.35
N TRP A 256 -2.78 -0.48 -3.78
CA TRP A 256 -1.35 -0.85 -3.87
C TRP A 256 -0.95 -1.18 -5.30
N GLY A 257 0.35 -1.15 -5.57
CA GLY A 257 0.91 -1.56 -6.86
C GLY A 257 0.73 -3.05 -7.15
N TYR A 258 1.12 -3.44 -8.33
CA TYR A 258 1.11 -4.84 -8.77
C TYR A 258 2.54 -5.37 -8.86
N LEU A 259 2.80 -6.46 -8.14
CA LEU A 259 4.02 -7.26 -8.26
C LEU A 259 3.75 -8.40 -9.22
N VAL A 260 4.26 -8.30 -10.45
CA VAL A 260 4.05 -9.31 -11.49
C VAL A 260 5.26 -10.25 -11.52
N PHE A 261 5.02 -11.54 -11.32
CA PHE A 261 6.08 -12.55 -11.27
C PHE A 261 6.41 -13.10 -12.66
N SER A 262 7.69 -13.30 -12.93
CA SER A 262 8.15 -13.98 -14.14
C SER A 262 9.13 -15.10 -13.82
N ASP A 263 8.94 -16.26 -14.44
CA ASP A 263 9.87 -17.40 -14.36
C ASP A 263 11.20 -17.13 -15.08
N LYS A 264 11.28 -16.09 -15.91
CA LYS A 264 12.53 -15.67 -16.55
C LYS A 264 13.54 -15.23 -15.51
N LYS A 265 14.81 -15.50 -15.76
CA LYS A 265 15.90 -15.02 -14.89
C LYS A 265 16.12 -13.52 -15.04
N VAL A 266 16.52 -12.88 -13.96
CA VAL A 266 16.89 -11.46 -13.96
C VAL A 266 17.97 -11.15 -14.99
N GLY A 267 17.80 -10.05 -15.71
CA GLY A 267 18.63 -9.68 -16.88
C GLY A 267 18.06 -10.15 -18.21
N SER A 268 16.93 -10.86 -18.20
CA SER A 268 16.13 -11.11 -19.41
C SER A 268 15.48 -9.81 -19.90
N GLU A 269 15.06 -9.80 -21.15
CA GLU A 269 14.28 -8.68 -21.69
C GLU A 269 12.99 -8.49 -20.90
N ASP A 270 12.61 -7.24 -20.73
CA ASP A 270 11.33 -6.86 -20.15
C ASP A 270 10.17 -7.43 -20.99
N PHE A 271 9.03 -7.55 -20.38
CA PHE A 271 7.83 -8.03 -21.03
C PHE A 271 6.69 -7.03 -20.76
N ASP A 272 5.79 -6.94 -21.70
CA ASP A 272 4.54 -6.21 -21.49
C ASP A 272 3.57 -7.12 -20.72
N PHE A 273 2.95 -6.59 -19.68
CA PHE A 273 1.93 -7.27 -18.92
C PHE A 273 0.71 -6.37 -18.78
N PRO A 274 -0.20 -6.40 -19.76
CA PRO A 274 -1.47 -5.72 -19.61
C PRO A 274 -2.27 -6.37 -18.47
N LEU A 275 -2.66 -5.56 -17.50
CA LEU A 275 -3.51 -6.07 -16.42
C LEU A 275 -4.80 -6.66 -16.99
N PRO A 276 -5.23 -7.82 -16.50
CA PRO A 276 -6.49 -8.43 -16.91
C PRO A 276 -7.67 -7.49 -16.69
N ASN A 277 -8.66 -7.51 -17.59
CA ASN A 277 -9.86 -6.66 -17.49
C ASN A 277 -10.60 -6.81 -16.15
N ILE A 278 -10.48 -7.96 -15.51
CA ILE A 278 -11.05 -8.21 -14.19
C ILE A 278 -10.57 -7.18 -13.15
N GLU A 279 -9.32 -6.68 -13.26
CA GLU A 279 -8.82 -5.65 -12.34
C GLU A 279 -9.56 -4.32 -12.51
N LYS A 280 -9.93 -3.95 -13.73
CA LYS A 280 -10.78 -2.77 -13.98
C LYS A 280 -12.19 -2.96 -13.42
N VAL A 281 -12.74 -4.18 -13.51
CA VAL A 281 -14.05 -4.50 -12.90
C VAL A 281 -13.97 -4.46 -11.38
N LYS A 282 -12.87 -4.94 -10.78
CA LYS A 282 -12.62 -4.78 -9.33
C LYS A 282 -12.58 -3.31 -8.92
N GLN A 283 -11.95 -2.44 -9.70
CA GLN A 283 -11.91 -0.99 -9.42
C GLN A 283 -13.32 -0.38 -9.39
N ILE A 284 -14.22 -0.79 -10.27
CA ILE A 284 -15.61 -0.34 -10.24
C ILE A 284 -16.31 -0.76 -8.94
N ALA A 285 -16.09 -2.00 -8.49
CA ALA A 285 -16.64 -2.46 -7.21
C ALA A 285 -16.10 -1.62 -6.04
N TRP A 286 -14.81 -1.30 -6.05
CA TRP A 286 -14.18 -0.44 -5.05
C TRP A 286 -14.70 1.00 -5.07
N ASP A 287 -14.96 1.58 -6.24
CA ASP A 287 -15.56 2.91 -6.34
C ASP A 287 -16.94 2.94 -5.69
N ILE A 288 -17.77 1.93 -5.95
CA ILE A 288 -19.08 1.80 -5.31
C ILE A 288 -18.93 1.63 -3.80
N TYR A 289 -17.98 0.80 -3.35
CA TYR A 289 -17.71 0.61 -1.92
C TYR A 289 -17.36 1.94 -1.23
N HIS A 290 -16.43 2.70 -1.79
CA HIS A 290 -16.04 3.99 -1.22
C HIS A 290 -17.16 5.01 -1.21
N LYS A 291 -18.00 5.05 -2.26
CA LYS A 291 -19.20 5.90 -2.31
C LYS A 291 -20.24 5.46 -1.29
N GLN A 292 -20.45 4.16 -1.08
CA GLN A 292 -21.30 3.62 -0.02
C GLN A 292 -20.83 4.04 1.38
N LYS A 293 -19.52 3.95 1.65
CA LYS A 293 -18.96 4.41 2.92
C LYS A 293 -19.14 5.92 3.12
N ALA A 294 -18.93 6.73 2.08
CA ALA A 294 -19.15 8.17 2.14
C ALA A 294 -20.64 8.51 2.35
N TYR A 295 -21.54 7.82 1.65
CA TYR A 295 -22.98 7.98 1.82
C TYR A 295 -23.43 7.64 3.25
N PHE A 296 -22.92 6.52 3.80
CA PHE A 296 -23.21 6.12 5.18
C PHE A 296 -22.74 7.16 6.20
N ALA A 297 -21.55 7.73 6.01
CA ALA A 297 -21.03 8.77 6.91
C ALA A 297 -21.95 10.00 7.00
N GLN A 298 -22.65 10.33 5.92
CA GLN A 298 -23.57 11.48 5.86
C GLN A 298 -24.99 11.13 6.32
N ASN A 299 -25.47 9.94 5.97
CA ASN A 299 -26.88 9.57 6.09
C ASN A 299 -27.18 8.55 7.20
N GLN A 300 -26.14 7.95 7.81
CA GLN A 300 -26.24 6.91 8.85
C GLN A 300 -26.95 5.62 8.40
N HIS A 301 -27.05 5.43 7.10
CA HIS A 301 -27.49 4.20 6.44
C HIS A 301 -26.88 4.10 5.04
N TYR A 302 -26.80 2.90 4.48
CA TYR A 302 -26.28 2.68 3.13
C TYR A 302 -27.33 3.02 2.06
N ALA A 303 -26.86 3.48 0.89
CA ALA A 303 -27.69 3.73 -0.27
C ALA A 303 -28.25 2.40 -0.81
N LYS A 304 -29.55 2.36 -1.11
CA LYS A 304 -30.23 1.19 -1.65
C LYS A 304 -30.19 1.11 -3.17
N ASP A 305 -29.77 2.20 -3.82
CA ASP A 305 -29.75 2.31 -5.27
C ASP A 305 -28.45 3.01 -5.71
N LEU A 306 -27.86 2.54 -6.81
CA LEU A 306 -26.63 3.08 -7.38
C LEU A 306 -26.77 4.56 -7.81
N THR A 307 -28.00 4.99 -8.19
CA THR A 307 -28.27 6.38 -8.57
C THR A 307 -28.08 7.38 -7.45
N LEU A 308 -28.09 6.93 -6.18
CA LEU A 308 -27.84 7.75 -5.00
C LEU A 308 -26.34 7.97 -4.73
N LEU A 309 -25.46 7.26 -5.43
CA LEU A 309 -24.03 7.22 -5.12
C LEU A 309 -23.19 8.18 -5.95
N GLU A 310 -23.76 8.90 -6.90
CA GLU A 310 -23.03 9.80 -7.80
C GLU A 310 -21.75 9.13 -8.35
N LEU A 311 -21.93 7.95 -8.97
CA LEU A 311 -20.84 7.14 -9.49
C LEU A 311 -20.08 7.86 -10.59
N ASP A 312 -18.78 7.90 -10.47
CA ASP A 312 -17.86 8.66 -11.28
C ASP A 312 -17.53 8.01 -12.63
N THR A 313 -16.59 8.62 -13.30
CA THR A 313 -16.02 8.33 -14.61
C THR A 313 -15.63 6.86 -14.83
N ASN A 314 -15.17 6.14 -13.82
CA ASN A 314 -14.70 4.76 -13.99
C ASN A 314 -15.80 3.79 -14.41
N LEU A 315 -16.99 3.88 -13.81
CA LEU A 315 -18.11 3.05 -14.25
C LEU A 315 -18.52 3.39 -15.69
N GLN A 316 -18.53 4.68 -16.05
CA GLN A 316 -18.89 5.10 -17.39
C GLN A 316 -17.83 4.70 -18.42
N GLN A 317 -16.55 4.83 -18.09
CA GLN A 317 -15.41 4.50 -18.96
C GLN A 317 -15.23 3.00 -19.18
N ASN A 318 -15.66 2.16 -18.22
CA ASN A 318 -15.48 0.71 -18.28
C ASN A 318 -16.79 -0.06 -18.29
N LYS A 319 -17.91 0.59 -18.62
CA LYS A 319 -19.23 -0.03 -18.68
C LYS A 319 -19.31 -1.20 -19.65
N GLU A 320 -18.52 -1.14 -20.71
CA GLU A 320 -18.41 -2.22 -21.70
C GLU A 320 -17.76 -3.49 -21.16
N LEU A 321 -17.09 -3.43 -20.01
CA LEU A 321 -16.48 -4.59 -19.33
C LEU A 321 -17.48 -5.32 -18.41
N ILE A 322 -18.71 -4.84 -18.29
CA ILE A 322 -19.71 -5.33 -17.34
C ILE A 322 -20.94 -5.80 -18.10
N GLN A 323 -21.44 -6.99 -17.75
CA GLN A 323 -22.73 -7.49 -18.19
C GLN A 323 -23.88 -7.05 -17.25
N ASN A 324 -23.63 -7.18 -15.92
CA ASN A 324 -24.63 -6.84 -14.91
C ASN A 324 -23.94 -6.28 -13.65
N ILE A 325 -24.63 -5.40 -12.96
CA ILE A 325 -24.25 -4.86 -11.67
C ILE A 325 -25.47 -4.74 -10.76
N GLU A 326 -25.36 -5.27 -9.55
CA GLU A 326 -26.40 -5.29 -8.54
C GLU A 326 -25.85 -4.72 -7.23
N LEU A 327 -26.68 -3.94 -6.55
CA LEU A 327 -26.44 -3.43 -5.22
C LEU A 327 -27.60 -3.84 -4.32
N GLU A 328 -27.31 -4.64 -3.31
CA GLU A 328 -28.22 -4.95 -2.23
C GLU A 328 -27.79 -4.20 -0.97
N ALA A 329 -28.69 -3.50 -0.30
CA ALA A 329 -28.33 -2.76 0.91
C ALA A 329 -29.46 -2.75 1.94
N THR A 330 -29.05 -2.83 3.20
CA THR A 330 -29.86 -2.54 4.39
C THR A 330 -29.42 -1.19 4.98
N SER A 331 -29.92 -0.84 6.15
CA SER A 331 -29.39 0.33 6.87
C SER A 331 -27.94 0.14 7.34
N GLN A 332 -27.47 -1.11 7.57
CA GLN A 332 -26.18 -1.40 8.21
C GLN A 332 -25.22 -2.22 7.37
N THR A 333 -25.66 -2.80 6.28
CA THR A 333 -24.83 -3.65 5.42
C THR A 333 -25.13 -3.39 3.95
N PHE A 334 -24.17 -3.67 3.08
CA PHE A 334 -24.38 -3.73 1.64
C PHE A 334 -23.61 -4.86 1.00
N PHE A 335 -24.05 -5.24 -0.19
CA PHE A 335 -23.41 -6.25 -1.02
C PHE A 335 -23.46 -5.82 -2.48
N ILE A 336 -22.30 -5.74 -3.10
CA ILE A 336 -22.12 -5.41 -4.52
C ILE A 336 -21.88 -6.71 -5.25
N SER A 337 -22.51 -6.89 -6.41
CA SER A 337 -22.32 -8.03 -7.30
C SER A 337 -22.15 -7.52 -8.73
N ILE A 338 -21.04 -7.84 -9.37
CA ILE A 338 -20.76 -7.46 -10.75
C ILE A 338 -20.44 -8.72 -11.54
N ILE A 339 -21.10 -8.91 -12.69
CA ILE A 339 -20.80 -9.96 -13.66
C ILE A 339 -19.99 -9.31 -14.79
N ASP A 340 -18.82 -9.88 -15.11
CA ASP A 340 -18.01 -9.40 -16.20
C ASP A 340 -18.72 -9.57 -17.57
N LYS A 341 -18.22 -8.88 -18.59
CA LYS A 341 -18.83 -8.86 -19.92
C LYS A 341 -19.00 -10.25 -20.53
N GLU A 342 -18.04 -11.11 -20.31
CA GLU A 342 -18.01 -12.47 -20.81
C GLU A 342 -18.99 -13.40 -20.05
N GLY A 343 -19.55 -12.93 -18.93
CA GLY A 343 -20.41 -13.74 -18.08
C GLY A 343 -19.66 -14.87 -17.36
N LEU A 344 -18.35 -14.82 -17.34
CA LEU A 344 -17.50 -15.90 -16.78
C LEU A 344 -17.21 -15.73 -15.31
N ASN A 345 -17.07 -14.48 -14.84
CA ASN A 345 -16.70 -14.19 -13.48
C ASN A 345 -17.76 -13.31 -12.80
N LYS A 346 -18.02 -13.62 -11.54
CA LYS A 346 -18.83 -12.83 -10.62
C LYS A 346 -17.90 -12.25 -9.55
N ILE A 347 -17.79 -10.93 -9.51
CA ILE A 347 -17.08 -10.18 -8.49
C ILE A 347 -18.10 -9.78 -7.43
N THR A 348 -17.80 -9.99 -6.16
CA THR A 348 -18.62 -9.55 -5.04
C THR A 348 -17.78 -8.76 -4.05
N LEU A 349 -18.38 -7.73 -3.44
CA LEU A 349 -17.73 -6.88 -2.44
C LEU A 349 -18.77 -6.45 -1.41
N ASN A 350 -18.44 -6.59 -0.14
CA ASN A 350 -19.32 -6.24 0.96
C ASN A 350 -18.85 -5.01 1.76
N GLN A 351 -19.61 -4.60 2.76
CA GLN A 351 -19.28 -3.46 3.63
C GLN A 351 -18.02 -3.65 4.47
N ASP A 352 -17.53 -4.87 4.62
CA ASP A 352 -16.29 -5.19 5.33
C ASP A 352 -15.05 -5.22 4.41
N SER A 353 -15.19 -4.70 3.18
CA SER A 353 -14.14 -4.73 2.15
C SER A 353 -13.70 -6.12 1.67
N LEU A 354 -14.46 -7.18 1.94
CA LEU A 354 -14.15 -8.51 1.44
C LEU A 354 -14.55 -8.63 -0.04
N LEU A 355 -13.56 -8.64 -0.91
CA LEU A 355 -13.74 -8.85 -2.34
C LEU A 355 -13.55 -10.34 -2.66
N LYS A 356 -14.48 -10.93 -3.42
CA LYS A 356 -14.36 -12.31 -3.91
C LYS A 356 -14.64 -12.39 -5.40
N ILE A 357 -13.90 -13.26 -6.07
CA ILE A 357 -14.12 -13.63 -7.45
C ILE A 357 -14.57 -15.08 -7.50
N SER A 358 -15.65 -15.36 -8.16
CA SER A 358 -16.16 -16.72 -8.38
C SER A 358 -16.54 -16.90 -9.84
N LYS A 359 -16.60 -18.14 -10.30
CA LYS A 359 -17.18 -18.41 -11.62
C LYS A 359 -18.66 -18.05 -11.60
N SER A 360 -19.10 -17.28 -12.57
CA SER A 360 -20.53 -17.04 -12.78
C SER A 360 -21.16 -18.39 -13.17
N LYS A 361 -22.26 -18.76 -12.54
CA LYS A 361 -23.04 -19.88 -13.02
C LYS A 361 -23.63 -19.43 -14.35
N SER A 362 -23.23 -20.08 -15.45
CA SER A 362 -23.97 -19.95 -16.70
C SER A 362 -25.44 -20.28 -16.42
N LEU A 363 -26.31 -19.29 -16.61
CA LEU A 363 -27.75 -19.49 -16.59
C LEU A 363 -28.17 -20.43 -17.73
#